data_d64b0da99fdd7ebf16d387c08a6477f9
#
_entry.id   d64b0da99fdd7ebf16d387c08a6477f9
#
_cell.length_a   1.000
_cell.length_b   1.000
_cell.length_c   1.000
_cell.angle_alpha   90.00
_cell.angle_beta   90.00
_cell.angle_gamma   90.00
#
_symmetry.space_group_name_H-M   'P 1'
#
loop_
_entity.id
_entity.type
_entity.pdbx_description
1 polymer ?
#
loop_
_entity_poly.entity_id
_entity_poly.type
_entity_poly.pdbx_seq_one_letter_code
_entity_poly.pdbx_strand_id
1 'polypeptide(L)'
;GLPADSYVQKGVLADLGSYVKAANEKEGLFTNITDAYTKKGKINQVPVRFYCTVVEGAQDVTDAGVNLKQLENYAGSLNSEKEKVFGNWGPQTTLGMLYDADSASWKTKTSVDQEKIRQFLKTAKALYDADSYAEKDRITDEIANGFAEGSLLGMGTGAAMSRLMGGGQIAIGSLTSVNDVQQLYGIESSYKGTFTLFDAGEHKSFVPFLSLGLAQKSADNKNARAFIETALLAKGQNQMTEGFSINRTALDTECKNSQESQMGSSSSDGSYEINYEVKKISEKQQEDLTKMLESLDTPTWNDRVVRDLVLSEGKKYLQGTQSLEDTLSAIMKKVQLYEAE
;
A
#
# COMPACT_ATOMS: atom_id res chain seq x y z
N GLY A 1 7.24 3.15 14.82
CA GLY A 1 7.62 4.55 14.59
C GLY A 1 7.48 5.40 15.84
N LEU A 2 8.06 6.60 15.88
CA LEU A 2 7.92 7.50 17.03
C LEU A 2 6.45 7.98 17.14
N PRO A 3 5.87 8.12 18.35
CA PRO A 3 4.50 8.56 18.57
C PRO A 3 4.36 10.06 18.27
N ALA A 4 4.32 10.40 16.98
CA ALA A 4 4.39 11.78 16.49
C ALA A 4 3.31 12.70 17.08
N ASP A 5 2.08 12.19 17.31
CA ASP A 5 1.00 13.01 17.88
C ASP A 5 1.26 13.41 19.34
N SER A 6 1.83 12.51 20.13
CA SER A 6 2.25 12.85 21.49
C SER A 6 3.30 13.97 21.48
N TYR A 7 4.24 13.93 20.54
CA TYR A 7 5.24 15.00 20.40
C TYR A 7 4.66 16.31 19.86
N VAL A 8 3.67 16.22 18.96
CA VAL A 8 2.94 17.44 18.49
C VAL A 8 2.17 18.06 19.64
N GLN A 9 1.40 17.25 20.40
CA GLN A 9 0.61 17.73 21.54
C GLN A 9 1.48 18.35 22.66
N LYS A 10 2.67 17.79 22.89
CA LYS A 10 3.63 18.30 23.86
C LYS A 10 4.47 19.48 23.33
N GLY A 11 4.21 19.97 22.11
CA GLY A 11 4.98 21.06 21.52
C GLY A 11 6.46 20.71 21.24
N VAL A 12 6.77 19.43 21.07
CA VAL A 12 8.15 18.94 20.86
C VAL A 12 8.61 19.14 19.42
N LEU A 13 7.67 19.20 18.47
CA LEU A 13 7.94 19.35 17.04
C LEU A 13 7.63 20.78 16.57
N ALA A 14 8.58 21.36 15.85
CA ALA A 14 8.41 22.65 15.17
C ALA A 14 7.49 22.56 13.95
N ASP A 15 6.96 23.70 13.54
CA ASP A 15 6.17 23.81 12.30
C ASP A 15 7.10 23.82 11.08
N LEU A 16 6.86 22.94 10.15
CA LEU A 16 7.58 22.81 8.87
C LEU A 16 6.89 23.53 7.71
N GLY A 17 5.73 24.18 7.93
CA GLY A 17 4.91 24.77 6.87
C GLY A 17 5.67 25.74 5.96
N SER A 18 6.58 26.55 6.52
CA SER A 18 7.41 27.46 5.71
C SER A 18 8.40 26.76 4.79
N TYR A 19 8.97 25.62 5.24
CA TYR A 19 9.89 24.80 4.43
C TYR A 19 9.15 24.09 3.30
N VAL A 20 7.98 23.51 3.60
CA VAL A 20 7.10 22.86 2.61
C VAL A 20 6.68 23.88 1.54
N LYS A 21 6.24 25.06 1.96
CA LYS A 21 5.86 26.15 1.04
C LYS A 21 7.02 26.54 0.12
N ALA A 22 8.20 26.79 0.67
CA ALA A 22 9.37 27.18 -0.09
C ALA A 22 9.82 26.10 -1.09
N ALA A 23 9.79 24.82 -0.68
CA ALA A 23 10.10 23.71 -1.58
C ALA A 23 9.07 23.57 -2.70
N ASN A 24 7.78 23.73 -2.38
CA ASN A 24 6.70 23.69 -3.37
C ASN A 24 6.81 24.82 -4.40
N GLU A 25 7.09 26.04 -3.96
CA GLU A 25 7.30 27.21 -4.86
C GLU A 25 8.51 27.02 -5.79
N LYS A 26 9.53 26.29 -5.34
CA LYS A 26 10.77 26.10 -6.08
C LYS A 26 10.74 24.97 -7.09
N GLU A 27 10.19 23.81 -6.73
CA GLU A 27 10.30 22.57 -7.51
C GLU A 27 8.97 21.82 -7.68
N GLY A 28 7.91 22.28 -7.03
CA GLY A 28 6.62 21.60 -6.98
C GLY A 28 6.61 20.37 -6.05
N LEU A 29 5.61 20.28 -5.19
CA LEU A 29 5.38 19.12 -4.36
C LEU A 29 4.00 18.50 -4.68
N PHE A 30 3.80 17.25 -4.33
CA PHE A 30 2.47 16.66 -4.24
C PHE A 30 1.76 17.23 -3.00
N THR A 31 1.05 18.36 -3.18
CA THR A 31 0.43 19.10 -2.06
C THR A 31 -0.68 18.29 -1.41
N ASN A 32 -1.39 17.45 -2.14
CA ASN A 32 -2.35 16.49 -1.59
C ASN A 32 -1.74 15.63 -0.47
N ILE A 33 -0.49 15.20 -0.64
CA ILE A 33 0.23 14.42 0.38
C ILE A 33 0.62 15.29 1.59
N THR A 34 1.14 16.49 1.36
CA THR A 34 1.55 17.39 2.47
C THR A 34 0.36 17.97 3.22
N ASP A 35 -0.75 18.25 2.53
CA ASP A 35 -1.98 18.78 3.11
C ASP A 35 -2.65 17.78 4.05
N ALA A 36 -2.57 16.48 3.76
CA ALA A 36 -3.04 15.41 4.64
C ALA A 36 -2.34 15.42 6.03
N TYR A 37 -1.18 16.07 6.14
CA TYR A 37 -0.44 16.24 7.39
C TYR A 37 -0.65 17.62 8.05
N THR A 38 -1.46 18.49 7.44
CA THR A 38 -1.75 19.80 7.99
C THR A 38 -2.79 19.69 9.11
N LYS A 39 -2.40 20.03 10.33
CA LYS A 39 -3.29 20.07 11.50
C LYS A 39 -3.36 21.49 12.07
N LYS A 40 -4.54 22.06 12.14
CA LYS A 40 -4.77 23.43 12.66
C LYS A 40 -3.84 24.46 11.98
N GLY A 41 -3.64 24.33 10.66
CA GLY A 41 -2.80 25.22 9.86
C GLY A 41 -1.29 25.04 10.03
N LYS A 42 -0.84 23.96 10.68
CA LYS A 42 0.58 23.63 10.88
C LYS A 42 0.94 22.27 10.34
N ILE A 43 2.16 22.12 9.88
CA ILE A 43 2.77 20.86 9.45
C ILE A 43 3.91 20.55 10.42
N ASN A 44 3.68 19.65 11.39
CA ASN A 44 4.73 19.28 12.36
C ASN A 44 5.49 18.02 11.94
N GLN A 45 4.99 17.30 10.96
CA GLN A 45 5.63 16.14 10.34
C GLN A 45 5.25 16.15 8.86
N VAL A 46 6.19 15.82 7.99
CA VAL A 46 5.95 15.72 6.55
C VAL A 46 6.53 14.42 6.01
N PRO A 47 5.76 13.61 5.29
CA PRO A 47 6.33 12.48 4.56
C PRO A 47 7.22 13.02 3.44
N VAL A 48 8.35 12.39 3.21
CA VAL A 48 9.23 12.69 2.07
C VAL A 48 9.18 11.60 1.02
N ARG A 49 8.77 10.39 1.43
CA ARG A 49 8.52 9.25 0.56
C ARG A 49 7.23 8.55 1.00
N PHE A 50 6.52 7.98 0.03
CA PHE A 50 5.27 7.27 0.26
C PHE A 50 5.07 6.17 -0.78
N TYR A 51 4.15 5.23 -0.50
CA TYR A 51 3.64 4.23 -1.45
C TYR A 51 2.13 4.38 -1.62
N CYS A 52 1.59 3.75 -2.65
CA CYS A 52 0.15 3.56 -2.78
C CYS A 52 -0.18 2.09 -3.06
N THR A 53 -1.38 1.68 -2.69
CA THR A 53 -1.85 0.33 -2.97
C THR A 53 -2.62 0.31 -4.29
N VAL A 54 -2.32 -0.68 -5.12
CA VAL A 54 -3.00 -0.92 -6.39
C VAL A 54 -3.63 -2.29 -6.40
N VAL A 55 -4.66 -2.42 -7.20
CA VAL A 55 -5.17 -3.69 -7.68
C VAL A 55 -4.80 -3.84 -9.14
N GLU A 56 -4.41 -5.02 -9.49
CA GLU A 56 -4.05 -5.42 -10.85
C GLU A 56 -4.91 -6.62 -11.23
N GLY A 57 -5.31 -6.68 -12.48
CA GLY A 57 -6.15 -7.74 -13.01
C GLY A 57 -6.57 -7.51 -14.45
N ALA A 58 -7.61 -8.19 -14.92
CA ALA A 58 -8.20 -7.94 -16.21
C ALA A 58 -8.85 -6.55 -16.29
N GLN A 59 -9.03 -6.01 -17.50
CA GLN A 59 -9.51 -4.65 -17.73
C GLN A 59 -10.87 -4.38 -17.06
N ASP A 60 -11.78 -5.33 -17.10
CA ASP A 60 -13.11 -5.24 -16.50
C ASP A 60 -13.09 -5.11 -14.97
N VAL A 61 -12.06 -5.64 -14.33
CA VAL A 61 -11.86 -5.51 -12.88
C VAL A 61 -11.41 -4.11 -12.50
N THR A 62 -10.54 -3.51 -13.29
CA THR A 62 -9.86 -2.25 -12.95
C THR A 62 -10.59 -1.01 -13.45
N ASP A 63 -11.43 -1.12 -14.50
CA ASP A 63 -12.13 0.01 -15.11
C ASP A 63 -13.16 0.68 -14.18
N ALA A 64 -13.70 -0.04 -13.23
CA ALA A 64 -14.75 0.47 -12.34
C ALA A 64 -14.21 1.17 -11.07
N GLY A 65 -12.87 1.22 -10.89
CA GLY A 65 -12.27 1.51 -9.58
C GLY A 65 -12.50 0.33 -8.62
N VAL A 66 -11.56 0.02 -7.75
CA VAL A 66 -11.64 -1.23 -6.98
C VAL A 66 -11.59 -0.95 -5.48
N ASN A 67 -12.62 -1.40 -4.79
CA ASN A 67 -12.71 -1.48 -3.34
C ASN A 67 -13.13 -2.89 -2.90
N LEU A 68 -13.12 -3.15 -1.60
CA LEU A 68 -13.48 -4.48 -1.08
C LEU A 68 -14.84 -4.98 -1.57
N LYS A 69 -15.85 -4.11 -1.67
CA LYS A 69 -17.20 -4.51 -2.11
C LYS A 69 -17.24 -4.90 -3.58
N GLN A 70 -16.51 -4.18 -4.41
CA GLN A 70 -16.40 -4.51 -5.84
C GLN A 70 -15.62 -5.82 -6.04
N LEU A 71 -14.55 -6.06 -5.27
CA LEU A 71 -13.84 -7.33 -5.27
C LEU A 71 -14.75 -8.51 -4.86
N GLU A 72 -15.56 -8.33 -3.80
CA GLU A 72 -16.52 -9.34 -3.36
C GLU A 72 -17.54 -9.66 -4.46
N ASN A 73 -18.10 -8.63 -5.12
CA ASN A 73 -19.03 -8.80 -6.21
C ASN A 73 -18.37 -9.52 -7.41
N TYR A 74 -17.15 -9.15 -7.75
CA TYR A 74 -16.39 -9.79 -8.83
C TYR A 74 -16.12 -11.26 -8.49
N ALA A 75 -15.65 -11.57 -7.28
CA ALA A 75 -15.45 -12.93 -6.81
C ALA A 75 -16.72 -13.79 -6.91
N GLY A 76 -17.88 -13.20 -6.58
CA GLY A 76 -19.18 -13.85 -6.73
C GLY A 76 -19.61 -14.13 -8.19
N SER A 77 -19.00 -13.46 -9.17
CA SER A 77 -19.25 -13.67 -10.61
C SER A 77 -18.33 -14.72 -11.24
N LEU A 78 -17.24 -15.10 -10.58
CA LEU A 78 -16.28 -16.08 -11.07
C LEU A 78 -16.86 -17.51 -11.03
N ASN A 79 -16.45 -18.33 -11.97
CA ASN A 79 -16.67 -19.76 -11.92
C ASN A 79 -15.61 -20.39 -10.99
N SER A 80 -15.95 -20.55 -9.70
CA SER A 80 -15.04 -21.01 -8.65
C SER A 80 -14.38 -22.38 -8.89
N GLU A 81 -14.91 -23.19 -9.81
CA GLU A 81 -14.27 -24.46 -10.21
C GLU A 81 -13.06 -24.24 -11.13
N LYS A 82 -13.05 -23.15 -11.90
CA LYS A 82 -12.05 -22.87 -12.94
C LYS A 82 -11.24 -21.60 -12.70
N GLU A 83 -11.82 -20.63 -12.02
CA GLU A 83 -11.26 -19.30 -11.84
C GLU A 83 -11.05 -19.04 -10.35
N LYS A 84 -9.94 -18.40 -10.01
CA LYS A 84 -9.55 -18.05 -8.65
C LYS A 84 -9.43 -16.55 -8.51
N VAL A 85 -9.80 -16.01 -7.36
CA VAL A 85 -9.70 -14.57 -7.09
C VAL A 85 -8.22 -14.17 -6.98
N PHE A 86 -7.55 -14.64 -5.94
CA PHE A 86 -6.16 -14.29 -5.65
C PHE A 86 -5.16 -15.43 -5.87
N GLY A 87 -5.65 -16.68 -5.97
CA GLY A 87 -4.80 -17.85 -5.97
C GLY A 87 -4.77 -18.57 -4.60
N ASN A 88 -3.80 -19.47 -4.42
CA ASN A 88 -3.78 -20.41 -3.30
C ASN A 88 -3.16 -19.89 -1.99
N TRP A 89 -3.40 -18.63 -1.65
CA TRP A 89 -2.86 -18.02 -0.43
C TRP A 89 -3.50 -18.56 0.84
N GLY A 90 -2.72 -18.61 1.92
CA GLY A 90 -3.20 -18.87 3.26
C GLY A 90 -4.03 -17.73 3.84
N PRO A 91 -4.77 -17.96 4.94
CA PRO A 91 -5.72 -17.01 5.49
C PRO A 91 -5.05 -15.72 6.01
N GLN A 92 -3.86 -15.82 6.59
CA GLN A 92 -3.15 -14.65 7.10
C GLN A 92 -2.60 -13.78 5.98
N THR A 93 -2.13 -14.39 4.88
CA THR A 93 -1.65 -13.67 3.69
C THR A 93 -2.80 -12.94 3.01
N THR A 94 -3.95 -13.62 2.81
CA THR A 94 -5.16 -12.99 2.27
C THR A 94 -5.62 -11.80 3.13
N LEU A 95 -5.69 -11.99 4.45
CA LEU A 95 -6.03 -10.90 5.38
C LEU A 95 -5.03 -9.76 5.33
N GLY A 96 -3.74 -10.06 5.24
CA GLY A 96 -2.67 -9.05 5.18
C GLY A 96 -2.77 -8.15 3.96
N MET A 97 -2.96 -8.73 2.78
CA MET A 97 -3.16 -7.98 1.53
C MET A 97 -4.38 -7.04 1.62
N LEU A 98 -5.51 -7.58 2.10
CA LEU A 98 -6.74 -6.80 2.22
C LEU A 98 -6.64 -5.74 3.32
N TYR A 99 -5.95 -6.03 4.45
CA TYR A 99 -5.69 -5.06 5.50
C TYR A 99 -4.86 -3.87 4.99
N ASP A 100 -3.77 -4.18 4.31
CA ASP A 100 -2.86 -3.15 3.80
C ASP A 100 -3.54 -2.26 2.74
N ALA A 101 -4.49 -2.82 2.00
CA ALA A 101 -5.31 -2.09 1.03
C ALA A 101 -6.42 -1.24 1.68
N ASP A 102 -7.19 -1.80 2.62
CA ASP A 102 -8.47 -1.20 3.07
C ASP A 102 -8.43 -0.58 4.46
N SER A 103 -7.39 -0.80 5.27
CA SER A 103 -7.39 -0.36 6.67
C SER A 103 -7.64 1.13 6.87
N ALA A 104 -7.30 1.98 5.91
CA ALA A 104 -7.59 3.41 5.95
C ALA A 104 -9.11 3.73 5.99
N SER A 105 -9.96 2.82 5.53
CA SER A 105 -11.42 3.00 5.54
C SER A 105 -12.05 2.87 6.94
N TRP A 106 -11.41 2.11 7.86
CA TRP A 106 -11.95 1.78 9.17
C TRP A 106 -10.99 2.03 10.34
N LYS A 107 -9.74 2.33 10.07
CA LYS A 107 -8.71 2.64 11.07
C LYS A 107 -8.22 4.08 10.91
N THR A 108 -8.39 4.86 11.96
CA THR A 108 -7.70 6.15 12.10
C THR A 108 -6.43 5.95 12.96
N LYS A 109 -5.72 7.03 13.21
CA LYS A 109 -4.54 7.00 14.09
C LYS A 109 -4.85 6.57 15.52
N THR A 110 -6.04 6.86 16.02
CA THR A 110 -6.45 6.75 17.42
C THR A 110 -7.70 5.91 17.63
N SER A 111 -8.25 5.29 16.60
CA SER A 111 -9.49 4.54 16.74
C SER A 111 -9.68 3.51 15.63
N VAL A 112 -10.42 2.48 15.94
CA VAL A 112 -10.90 1.45 15.01
C VAL A 112 -12.42 1.48 14.99
N ASP A 113 -13.01 1.58 13.80
CA ASP A 113 -14.46 1.52 13.61
C ASP A 113 -14.93 0.05 13.63
N GLN A 114 -15.69 -0.31 14.67
CA GLN A 114 -16.13 -1.68 14.91
C GLN A 114 -17.04 -2.23 13.79
N GLU A 115 -17.93 -1.41 13.24
CA GLU A 115 -18.85 -1.89 12.19
C GLU A 115 -18.14 -2.02 10.84
N LYS A 116 -17.22 -1.14 10.55
CA LYS A 116 -16.42 -1.23 9.33
C LYS A 116 -15.45 -2.41 9.37
N ILE A 117 -14.79 -2.68 10.51
CA ILE A 117 -13.94 -3.89 10.64
C ILE A 117 -14.77 -5.19 10.59
N ARG A 118 -16.02 -5.16 11.10
CA ARG A 118 -16.96 -6.27 10.92
C ARG A 118 -17.21 -6.55 9.44
N GLN A 119 -17.47 -5.51 8.66
CA GLN A 119 -17.70 -5.64 7.23
C GLN A 119 -16.42 -6.10 6.51
N PHE A 120 -15.27 -5.55 6.87
CA PHE A 120 -13.96 -5.99 6.38
C PHE A 120 -13.76 -7.50 6.56
N LEU A 121 -13.97 -8.03 7.78
CA LEU A 121 -13.81 -9.45 8.08
C LEU A 121 -14.79 -10.33 7.27
N LYS A 122 -16.05 -9.90 7.10
CA LYS A 122 -17.03 -10.61 6.27
C LYS A 122 -16.58 -10.71 4.82
N THR A 123 -16.17 -9.59 4.25
CA THR A 123 -15.69 -9.55 2.85
C THR A 123 -14.41 -10.35 2.68
N ALA A 124 -13.46 -10.24 3.62
CA ALA A 124 -12.25 -11.05 3.60
C ALA A 124 -12.56 -12.56 3.63
N LYS A 125 -13.54 -12.99 4.45
CA LYS A 125 -14.00 -14.38 4.48
C LYS A 125 -14.63 -14.78 3.15
N ALA A 126 -15.50 -13.98 2.57
CA ALA A 126 -16.13 -14.26 1.30
C ALA A 126 -15.11 -14.43 0.16
N LEU A 127 -14.11 -13.55 0.10
CA LEU A 127 -13.02 -13.62 -0.86
C LEU A 127 -12.13 -14.86 -0.66
N TYR A 128 -11.80 -15.19 0.61
CA TYR A 128 -11.04 -16.38 0.94
C TYR A 128 -11.76 -17.67 0.58
N ASP A 129 -13.07 -17.74 0.84
CA ASP A 129 -13.89 -18.90 0.52
C ASP A 129 -14.13 -19.08 -0.98
N ALA A 130 -14.15 -17.98 -1.75
CA ALA A 130 -14.25 -18.01 -3.21
C ALA A 130 -13.04 -18.71 -3.85
N ASP A 131 -11.87 -18.61 -3.21
CA ASP A 131 -10.67 -19.35 -3.59
C ASP A 131 -10.70 -20.76 -2.97
N SER A 132 -11.53 -21.65 -3.51
CA SER A 132 -11.79 -23.01 -2.99
C SER A 132 -10.58 -23.94 -3.20
N TYR A 133 -9.53 -23.75 -2.41
CA TYR A 133 -8.40 -24.68 -2.31
C TYR A 133 -8.53 -25.57 -1.07
N ALA A 134 -8.11 -26.82 -1.16
CA ALA A 134 -7.90 -27.62 0.03
C ALA A 134 -6.75 -27.02 0.86
N GLU A 135 -6.82 -27.10 2.19
CA GLU A 135 -5.82 -26.51 3.09
C GLU A 135 -4.38 -26.93 2.74
N LYS A 136 -4.20 -28.23 2.39
CA LYS A 136 -2.90 -28.80 1.99
C LYS A 136 -2.32 -28.20 0.69
N ASP A 137 -3.16 -27.61 -0.14
CA ASP A 137 -2.80 -27.05 -1.44
C ASP A 137 -2.58 -25.51 -1.37
N ARG A 138 -2.80 -24.92 -0.19
CA ARG A 138 -2.53 -23.51 0.06
C ARG A 138 -1.07 -23.28 0.41
N ILE A 139 -0.53 -22.17 -0.08
CA ILE A 139 0.79 -21.70 0.34
C ILE A 139 0.68 -21.32 1.82
N THR A 140 1.53 -21.94 2.66
CA THR A 140 1.49 -21.68 4.10
C THR A 140 1.87 -20.23 4.40
N ASP A 141 1.29 -19.69 5.47
CA ASP A 141 1.62 -18.33 5.92
C ASP A 141 3.12 -18.15 6.22
N GLU A 142 3.83 -19.21 6.62
CA GLU A 142 5.27 -19.20 6.86
C GLU A 142 6.06 -18.99 5.56
N ILE A 143 5.69 -19.67 4.49
CA ILE A 143 6.29 -19.48 3.16
C ILE A 143 5.95 -18.08 2.64
N ALA A 144 4.69 -17.67 2.75
CA ALA A 144 4.25 -16.35 2.33
C ALA A 144 4.93 -15.22 3.13
N ASN A 145 5.11 -15.37 4.44
CA ASN A 145 5.82 -14.41 5.28
C ASN A 145 7.31 -14.31 4.92
N GLY A 146 7.96 -15.41 4.56
CA GLY A 146 9.32 -15.39 4.04
C GLY A 146 9.46 -14.56 2.77
N PHE A 147 8.44 -14.57 1.91
CA PHE A 147 8.35 -13.68 0.75
C PHE A 147 7.96 -12.24 1.15
N ALA A 148 7.11 -12.04 2.15
CA ALA A 148 6.63 -10.73 2.58
C ALA A 148 7.68 -9.93 3.36
N GLU A 149 8.49 -10.59 4.18
CA GLU A 149 9.63 -9.95 4.87
C GLU A 149 10.76 -9.56 3.91
N GLY A 150 10.89 -10.28 2.80
CA GLY A 150 11.78 -9.94 1.69
C GLY A 150 11.11 -9.21 0.52
N SER A 151 9.83 -9.04 0.55
CA SER A 151 8.92 -8.17 -0.18
C SER A 151 8.57 -8.44 -1.64
N LEU A 152 8.57 -9.62 -2.14
CA LEU A 152 8.00 -9.82 -3.48
C LEU A 152 6.46 -9.72 -3.49
N LEU A 153 5.77 -10.17 -2.41
CA LEU A 153 4.31 -10.14 -2.33
C LEU A 153 3.73 -8.77 -1.92
N GLY A 154 4.51 -7.95 -1.22
CA GLY A 154 4.08 -6.60 -0.83
C GLY A 154 4.23 -5.56 -1.94
N MET A 155 5.02 -5.84 -2.98
CA MET A 155 5.22 -4.94 -4.13
C MET A 155 4.21 -5.25 -5.23
N GLY A 156 3.72 -4.24 -5.95
CA GLY A 156 2.79 -4.41 -7.07
C GLY A 156 3.28 -5.45 -8.08
N THR A 157 4.54 -5.38 -8.47
CA THR A 157 5.18 -6.35 -9.36
C THR A 157 5.15 -7.78 -8.80
N GLY A 158 5.47 -7.95 -7.52
CA GLY A 158 5.46 -9.27 -6.88
C GLY A 158 4.05 -9.84 -6.76
N ALA A 159 3.06 -9.00 -6.48
CA ALA A 159 1.65 -9.40 -6.46
C ALA A 159 1.19 -9.84 -7.86
N ALA A 160 1.52 -9.10 -8.91
CA ALA A 160 1.23 -9.45 -10.29
C ALA A 160 1.88 -10.78 -10.71
N MET A 161 3.15 -10.98 -10.38
CA MET A 161 3.84 -12.25 -10.63
C MET A 161 3.16 -13.42 -9.90
N SER A 162 2.77 -13.23 -8.65
CA SER A 162 2.06 -14.24 -7.87
C SER A 162 0.70 -14.59 -8.46
N ARG A 163 -0.03 -13.60 -8.99
CA ARG A 163 -1.27 -13.80 -9.73
C ARG A 163 -1.05 -14.71 -10.95
N LEU A 164 -0.07 -14.39 -11.76
CA LEU A 164 0.25 -15.16 -12.96
C LEU A 164 0.69 -16.60 -12.64
N MET A 165 1.51 -16.79 -11.61
CA MET A 165 1.95 -18.13 -11.16
C MET A 165 0.82 -18.94 -10.52
N GLY A 166 -0.04 -18.29 -9.74
CA GLY A 166 -1.12 -18.94 -8.99
C GLY A 166 -2.45 -19.06 -9.76
N GLY A 167 -2.54 -18.51 -10.99
CA GLY A 167 -3.77 -18.51 -11.79
C GLY A 167 -4.88 -17.64 -11.21
N GLY A 168 -4.56 -16.69 -10.34
CA GLY A 168 -5.51 -15.71 -9.82
C GLY A 168 -5.94 -14.71 -10.89
N GLN A 169 -7.13 -14.13 -10.74
CA GLN A 169 -7.66 -13.09 -11.62
C GLN A 169 -7.25 -11.68 -11.16
N ILE A 170 -6.94 -11.54 -9.88
CA ILE A 170 -6.64 -10.26 -9.22
C ILE A 170 -5.35 -10.39 -8.43
N ALA A 171 -4.59 -9.30 -8.38
CA ALA A 171 -3.53 -9.09 -7.40
C ALA A 171 -3.71 -7.75 -6.69
N ILE A 172 -3.33 -7.69 -5.43
CA ILE A 172 -3.26 -6.45 -4.65
C ILE A 172 -1.83 -6.29 -4.17
N GLY A 173 -1.23 -5.15 -4.45
CA GLY A 173 0.14 -4.87 -4.06
C GLY A 173 0.42 -3.38 -3.90
N SER A 174 1.57 -3.05 -3.37
CA SER A 174 2.00 -1.66 -3.19
C SER A 174 2.91 -1.24 -4.32
N LEU A 175 2.61 -0.12 -4.97
CA LEU A 175 3.56 0.57 -5.82
C LEU A 175 4.53 1.36 -4.95
N THR A 176 5.80 1.05 -5.05
CA THR A 176 6.85 1.56 -4.16
C THR A 176 7.90 2.41 -4.86
N SER A 177 7.93 2.39 -6.19
CA SER A 177 8.91 3.15 -6.99
C SER A 177 8.49 3.28 -8.44
N VAL A 178 9.14 4.17 -9.17
CA VAL A 178 8.99 4.28 -10.63
C VAL A 178 9.41 2.97 -11.33
N ASN A 179 10.43 2.29 -10.82
CA ASN A 179 10.85 0.99 -11.36
C ASN A 179 9.78 -0.09 -11.21
N ASP A 180 9.09 -0.11 -10.07
CA ASP A 180 7.98 -1.03 -9.82
C ASP A 180 6.81 -0.78 -10.80
N VAL A 181 6.45 0.50 -10.99
CA VAL A 181 5.45 0.91 -12.01
C VAL A 181 5.86 0.48 -13.41
N GLN A 182 7.13 0.67 -13.76
CA GLN A 182 7.69 0.31 -15.07
C GLN A 182 7.59 -1.19 -15.34
N GLN A 183 7.95 -2.00 -14.35
CA GLN A 183 7.84 -3.44 -14.43
C GLN A 183 6.37 -3.88 -14.54
N LEU A 184 5.48 -3.26 -13.76
CA LEU A 184 4.06 -3.58 -13.81
C LEU A 184 3.46 -3.29 -15.20
N TYR A 185 3.80 -2.17 -15.83
CA TYR A 185 3.42 -1.91 -17.23
C TYR A 185 3.94 -2.98 -18.21
N GLY A 186 5.14 -3.50 -17.96
CA GLY A 186 5.72 -4.60 -18.76
C GLY A 186 4.92 -5.90 -18.64
N ILE A 187 4.57 -6.27 -17.40
CA ILE A 187 3.75 -7.45 -17.10
C ILE A 187 2.37 -7.31 -17.76
N GLU A 188 1.71 -6.18 -17.59
CA GLU A 188 0.38 -5.93 -18.10
C GLU A 188 0.31 -5.93 -19.62
N SER A 189 1.29 -5.31 -20.26
CA SER A 189 1.44 -5.35 -21.71
C SER A 189 1.58 -6.77 -22.25
N SER A 190 2.32 -7.63 -21.52
CA SER A 190 2.59 -9.02 -21.94
C SER A 190 1.42 -9.96 -21.65
N TYR A 191 0.67 -9.72 -20.57
CA TYR A 191 -0.37 -10.63 -20.06
C TYR A 191 -1.78 -10.04 -20.06
N LYS A 192 -1.99 -8.94 -20.80
CA LYS A 192 -3.31 -8.31 -21.03
C LYS A 192 -4.03 -7.92 -19.73
N GLY A 193 -3.28 -7.41 -18.79
CA GLY A 193 -3.80 -6.86 -17.57
C GLY A 193 -3.81 -5.34 -17.58
N THR A 194 -4.22 -4.78 -16.47
CA THR A 194 -4.13 -3.35 -16.15
C THR A 194 -4.13 -3.17 -14.64
N PHE A 195 -3.78 -2.00 -14.15
CA PHE A 195 -3.77 -1.71 -12.73
C PHE A 195 -4.40 -0.35 -12.44
N THR A 196 -4.96 -0.23 -11.25
CA THR A 196 -5.53 1.03 -10.73
C THR A 196 -5.32 1.12 -9.23
N LEU A 197 -5.50 2.33 -8.66
CA LEU A 197 -5.49 2.49 -7.21
C LEU A 197 -6.60 1.68 -6.56
N PHE A 198 -6.28 1.12 -5.40
CA PHE A 198 -7.29 0.55 -4.52
C PHE A 198 -8.00 1.67 -3.75
N ASP A 199 -9.33 1.66 -3.75
CA ASP A 199 -10.14 2.60 -3.01
C ASP A 199 -10.46 2.03 -1.61
N ALA A 200 -9.85 2.59 -0.57
CA ALA A 200 -10.15 2.24 0.81
C ALA A 200 -11.47 2.93 1.25
N GLY A 201 -12.59 2.30 0.96
CA GLY A 201 -13.91 2.91 1.10
C GLY A 201 -14.12 4.03 0.08
N GLU A 202 -14.17 5.28 0.54
CA GLU A 202 -14.31 6.48 -0.32
C GLU A 202 -12.96 7.22 -0.49
N HIS A 203 -11.86 6.63 0.02
CA HIS A 203 -10.56 7.27 0.07
C HIS A 203 -9.54 6.56 -0.83
N LYS A 204 -8.64 7.35 -1.40
CA LYS A 204 -7.44 6.88 -2.07
C LYS A 204 -6.25 7.01 -1.12
N SER A 205 -5.90 5.89 -0.49
CA SER A 205 -4.92 5.93 0.58
C SER A 205 -3.47 5.85 0.10
N PHE A 206 -2.58 6.41 0.90
CA PHE A 206 -1.14 6.26 0.74
C PHE A 206 -0.47 5.88 2.05
N VAL A 207 0.63 5.17 1.95
CA VAL A 207 1.45 4.76 3.11
C VAL A 207 2.67 5.68 3.20
N PRO A 208 2.80 6.51 4.25
CA PRO A 208 3.99 7.32 4.44
C PRO A 208 5.17 6.40 4.81
N PHE A 209 6.20 6.38 3.98
CA PHE A 209 7.36 5.52 4.19
C PHE A 209 8.44 6.21 5.05
N LEU A 210 8.89 7.38 4.61
CA LEU A 210 9.83 8.21 5.37
C LEU A 210 9.17 9.53 5.71
N SER A 211 9.23 9.91 6.99
CA SER A 211 8.67 11.17 7.46
C SER A 211 9.70 11.96 8.24
N LEU A 212 9.72 13.26 8.01
CA LEU A 212 10.57 14.21 8.71
C LEU A 212 9.79 14.98 9.78
N GLY A 213 10.45 15.25 10.88
CA GLY A 213 10.03 16.18 11.91
C GLY A 213 11.23 16.96 12.43
N LEU A 214 11.07 18.22 12.79
CA LEU A 214 12.09 19.05 13.37
C LEU A 214 11.80 19.26 14.86
N ALA A 215 12.74 18.85 15.73
CA ALA A 215 12.56 19.11 17.15
C ALA A 215 12.53 20.61 17.43
N GLN A 216 11.55 21.08 18.23
CA GLN A 216 11.40 22.52 18.56
C GLN A 216 12.68 23.14 19.11
N LYS A 217 13.41 22.42 19.97
CA LYS A 217 14.70 22.85 20.51
C LYS A 217 15.82 23.01 19.47
N SER A 218 15.65 22.43 18.29
CA SER A 218 16.59 22.47 17.18
C SER A 218 16.10 23.38 16.04
N ALA A 219 14.96 24.05 16.23
CA ALA A 219 14.36 24.90 15.20
C ALA A 219 15.29 26.06 14.72
N ASP A 220 16.19 26.52 15.59
CA ASP A 220 17.19 27.54 15.26
C ASP A 220 18.55 26.97 14.84
N ASN A 221 18.72 25.65 14.84
CA ASN A 221 19.95 25.01 14.41
C ASN A 221 20.11 25.06 12.90
N LYS A 222 21.15 25.72 12.40
CA LYS A 222 21.42 25.92 10.97
C LYS A 222 21.52 24.59 10.20
N ASN A 223 22.17 23.58 10.78
CA ASN A 223 22.35 22.29 10.10
C ASN A 223 21.04 21.50 10.03
N ALA A 224 20.21 21.54 11.10
CA ALA A 224 18.91 20.91 11.08
C ALA A 224 17.97 21.54 10.04
N ARG A 225 17.96 22.86 9.92
CA ARG A 225 17.22 23.58 8.87
C ARG A 225 17.69 23.18 7.48
N ALA A 226 19.00 23.23 7.22
CA ALA A 226 19.58 22.86 5.94
C ALA A 226 19.28 21.39 5.56
N PHE A 227 19.22 20.50 6.53
CA PHE A 227 18.83 19.11 6.33
C PHE A 227 17.36 19.01 5.86
N ILE A 228 16.42 19.69 6.56
CA ILE A 228 14.99 19.71 6.18
C ILE A 228 14.82 20.29 4.77
N GLU A 229 15.44 21.44 4.49
CA GLU A 229 15.40 22.07 3.16
C GLU A 229 15.92 21.11 2.07
N THR A 230 17.06 20.48 2.30
CA THR A 230 17.65 19.55 1.33
C THR A 230 16.77 18.31 1.12
N ALA A 231 16.19 17.76 2.19
CA ALA A 231 15.37 16.56 2.12
C ALA A 231 14.03 16.77 1.39
N LEU A 232 13.53 18.01 1.32
CA LEU A 232 12.31 18.35 0.58
C LEU A 232 12.58 18.67 -0.91
N LEU A 233 13.83 18.94 -1.29
CA LEU A 233 14.20 19.26 -2.67
C LEU A 233 14.64 18.00 -3.44
N ALA A 234 14.54 18.07 -4.77
CA ALA A 234 14.90 16.97 -5.67
C ALA A 234 16.31 16.44 -5.42
N LYS A 235 17.27 17.32 -5.08
CA LYS A 235 18.64 16.91 -4.75
C LYS A 235 18.71 15.92 -3.59
N GLY A 236 17.89 16.09 -2.55
CA GLY A 236 17.80 15.17 -1.43
C GLY A 236 16.95 13.94 -1.76
N GLN A 237 15.84 14.16 -2.43
CA GLN A 237 14.91 13.10 -2.83
C GLN A 237 15.56 12.07 -3.76
N ASN A 238 16.38 12.49 -4.72
CA ASN A 238 17.07 11.60 -5.66
C ASN A 238 18.16 10.73 -5.02
N GLN A 239 18.47 10.93 -3.73
CA GLN A 239 19.35 10.02 -2.97
C GLN A 239 18.58 8.88 -2.30
N MET A 240 17.26 8.89 -2.37
CA MET A 240 16.36 7.91 -1.78
C MET A 240 15.77 7.07 -2.92
N THR A 241 15.84 5.75 -2.81
CA THR A 241 15.42 4.83 -3.87
C THR A 241 14.06 4.18 -3.62
N GLU A 242 13.59 4.17 -2.37
CA GLU A 242 12.34 3.53 -1.97
C GLU A 242 11.24 4.57 -1.74
N GLY A 243 10.04 4.24 -2.15
CA GLY A 243 8.87 5.12 -2.12
C GLY A 243 8.87 6.13 -3.26
N PHE A 244 7.69 6.66 -3.58
CA PHE A 244 7.56 7.80 -4.48
C PHE A 244 8.00 9.08 -3.77
N SER A 245 8.70 9.93 -4.49
CA SER A 245 9.06 11.27 -4.01
C SER A 245 7.83 12.15 -3.86
N ILE A 246 7.74 12.94 -2.79
CA ILE A 246 6.76 14.03 -2.71
C ILE A 246 7.15 15.21 -3.61
N ASN A 247 8.38 15.26 -4.10
CA ASN A 247 8.91 16.31 -4.98
C ASN A 247 8.72 15.91 -6.43
N ARG A 248 7.98 16.72 -7.21
CA ARG A 248 7.62 16.43 -8.61
C ARG A 248 8.83 16.42 -9.51
N THR A 249 9.78 17.34 -9.32
CA THR A 249 11.02 17.37 -10.10
C THR A 249 11.86 16.10 -9.89
N ALA A 250 11.85 15.55 -8.67
CA ALA A 250 12.52 14.27 -8.41
C ALA A 250 11.82 13.12 -9.11
N LEU A 251 10.49 13.03 -9.04
CA LEU A 251 9.71 12.00 -9.75
C LEU A 251 9.95 12.08 -11.27
N ASP A 252 9.93 13.27 -11.85
CA ASP A 252 10.21 13.48 -13.27
C ASP A 252 11.62 12.98 -13.65
N THR A 253 12.58 13.19 -12.76
CA THR A 253 13.96 12.72 -12.95
C THR A 253 14.03 11.20 -12.89
N GLU A 254 13.33 10.57 -11.94
CA GLU A 254 13.24 9.11 -11.83
C GLU A 254 12.61 8.49 -13.08
N CYS A 255 11.49 9.04 -13.59
CA CYS A 255 10.84 8.59 -14.82
C CYS A 255 11.78 8.70 -16.05
N LYS A 256 12.45 9.84 -16.22
CA LYS A 256 13.39 10.07 -17.35
C LYS A 256 14.60 9.14 -17.31
N ASN A 257 15.03 8.73 -16.12
CA ASN A 257 16.17 7.85 -15.91
C ASN A 257 15.78 6.36 -15.95
N SER A 258 14.51 6.03 -16.19
CA SER A 258 14.06 4.63 -16.31
C SER A 258 14.81 3.90 -17.42
N GLN A 259 15.15 2.63 -17.20
CA GLN A 259 15.95 1.83 -18.12
C GLN A 259 15.14 0.66 -18.67
N GLU A 260 15.45 0.26 -19.93
CA GLU A 260 14.87 -0.92 -20.54
C GLU A 260 15.55 -2.19 -20.00
N SER A 261 14.79 -3.26 -19.84
CA SER A 261 15.30 -4.56 -19.46
C SER A 261 14.38 -5.69 -19.91
N GLN A 262 14.90 -6.90 -19.90
CA GLN A 262 14.13 -8.13 -20.04
C GLN A 262 14.05 -8.78 -18.68
N MET A 263 12.86 -9.17 -18.26
CA MET A 263 12.61 -9.82 -16.99
C MET A 263 11.92 -11.15 -17.22
N GLY A 264 12.20 -12.12 -16.36
CA GLY A 264 11.56 -13.42 -16.45
C GLY A 264 11.68 -14.22 -15.17
N SER A 265 10.79 -15.17 -15.01
CA SER A 265 10.79 -16.15 -13.94
C SER A 265 10.25 -17.47 -14.48
N SER A 266 10.85 -18.57 -14.09
CA SER A 266 10.37 -19.92 -14.42
C SER A 266 10.53 -20.85 -13.25
N SER A 267 9.64 -21.82 -13.14
CA SER A 267 9.81 -22.91 -12.18
C SER A 267 10.81 -23.94 -12.70
N SER A 268 11.50 -24.62 -11.78
CA SER A 268 12.44 -25.69 -12.11
C SER A 268 11.77 -26.94 -12.70
N ASP A 269 10.48 -27.12 -12.43
CA ASP A 269 9.65 -28.25 -12.92
C ASP A 269 8.86 -27.88 -14.20
N GLY A 270 9.01 -26.65 -14.71
CA GLY A 270 8.30 -26.18 -15.90
C GLY A 270 6.82 -25.86 -15.69
N SER A 271 6.35 -25.77 -14.45
CA SER A 271 4.94 -25.46 -14.15
C SER A 271 4.53 -24.07 -14.56
N TYR A 272 5.46 -23.11 -14.63
CA TYR A 272 5.26 -21.78 -15.19
C TYR A 272 6.54 -21.23 -15.85
N GLU A 273 6.32 -20.37 -16.83
CA GLU A 273 7.33 -19.51 -17.45
C GLU A 273 6.71 -18.15 -17.71
N ILE A 274 7.26 -17.10 -17.10
CA ILE A 274 6.79 -15.73 -17.21
C ILE A 274 7.95 -14.87 -17.74
N ASN A 275 7.77 -14.28 -18.93
CA ASN A 275 8.74 -13.39 -19.55
C ASN A 275 8.05 -12.10 -19.98
N TYR A 276 8.64 -10.96 -19.69
CA TYR A 276 8.13 -9.66 -20.10
C TYR A 276 9.23 -8.65 -20.37
N GLU A 277 8.94 -7.72 -21.26
CA GLU A 277 9.80 -6.62 -21.62
C GLU A 277 9.47 -5.39 -20.77
N VAL A 278 10.48 -4.82 -20.13
CA VAL A 278 10.36 -3.57 -19.37
C VAL A 278 10.86 -2.44 -20.26
N LYS A 279 9.96 -1.55 -20.68
CA LYS A 279 10.24 -0.39 -21.51
C LYS A 279 10.46 0.86 -20.66
N LYS A 280 11.14 1.85 -21.20
CA LYS A 280 11.20 3.18 -20.55
C LYS A 280 9.81 3.73 -20.33
N ILE A 281 9.62 4.44 -19.23
CA ILE A 281 8.39 5.16 -18.94
C ILE A 281 8.16 6.20 -20.05
N SER A 282 7.05 6.11 -20.76
CA SER A 282 6.63 7.08 -21.76
C SER A 282 6.03 8.34 -21.10
N GLU A 283 5.97 9.43 -21.84
CA GLU A 283 5.33 10.67 -21.36
C GLU A 283 3.89 10.42 -20.89
N LYS A 284 3.13 9.61 -21.63
CA LYS A 284 1.75 9.24 -21.24
C LYS A 284 1.70 8.49 -19.93
N GLN A 285 2.57 7.51 -19.74
CA GLN A 285 2.64 6.74 -18.50
C GLN A 285 3.09 7.60 -17.31
N GLN A 286 4.01 8.55 -17.53
CA GLN A 286 4.40 9.52 -16.52
C GLN A 286 3.24 10.44 -16.12
N GLU A 287 2.46 10.94 -17.10
CA GLU A 287 1.25 11.72 -16.83
C GLU A 287 0.21 10.92 -16.03
N ASP A 288 -0.03 9.67 -16.41
CA ASP A 288 -0.99 8.79 -15.74
C ASP A 288 -0.54 8.48 -14.31
N LEU A 289 0.73 8.18 -14.10
CA LEU A 289 1.31 8.02 -12.76
C LEU A 289 1.15 9.31 -11.94
N THR A 290 1.47 10.47 -12.51
CA THR A 290 1.33 11.75 -11.81
C THR A 290 -0.10 12.00 -11.37
N LYS A 291 -1.08 11.80 -12.25
CA LYS A 291 -2.51 11.92 -11.92
C LYS A 291 -2.96 10.92 -10.85
N MET A 292 -2.46 9.70 -10.92
CA MET A 292 -2.69 8.67 -9.90
C MET A 292 -2.19 9.15 -8.52
N LEU A 293 -0.97 9.64 -8.42
CA LEU A 293 -0.39 10.13 -7.18
C LEU A 293 -1.07 11.42 -6.67
N GLU A 294 -1.54 12.29 -7.57
CA GLU A 294 -2.33 13.48 -7.22
C GLU A 294 -3.71 13.17 -6.64
N SER A 295 -4.26 12.01 -6.95
CA SER A 295 -5.58 11.61 -6.46
C SER A 295 -5.56 11.03 -5.04
N LEU A 296 -4.39 10.75 -4.47
CA LEU A 296 -4.23 10.23 -3.11
C LEU A 296 -4.63 11.30 -2.09
N ASP A 297 -5.39 10.93 -1.05
CA ASP A 297 -5.97 11.89 -0.11
C ASP A 297 -5.80 11.52 1.38
N THR A 298 -5.61 10.23 1.69
CA THR A 298 -5.65 9.76 3.07
C THR A 298 -4.42 8.93 3.44
N PRO A 299 -3.65 9.33 4.48
CA PRO A 299 -2.53 8.52 4.95
C PRO A 299 -3.02 7.27 5.68
N THR A 300 -2.50 6.12 5.31
CA THR A 300 -2.69 4.87 6.06
C THR A 300 -1.80 4.90 7.30
N TRP A 301 -2.39 4.67 8.45
CA TRP A 301 -1.67 4.57 9.72
C TRP A 301 -1.29 3.11 9.95
N ASN A 302 -0.08 2.74 9.55
CA ASN A 302 0.43 1.40 9.77
C ASN A 302 0.82 1.23 11.24
N ASP A 303 -0.10 0.66 12.01
CA ASP A 303 0.10 0.23 13.39
C ASP A 303 0.28 -1.28 13.40
N ARG A 304 1.53 -1.70 13.58
CA ARG A 304 1.89 -3.11 13.54
C ARG A 304 1.14 -3.93 14.60
N VAL A 305 0.91 -3.37 15.79
CA VAL A 305 0.21 -4.07 16.86
C VAL A 305 -1.24 -4.35 16.47
N VAL A 306 -1.95 -3.34 15.99
CA VAL A 306 -3.33 -3.50 15.52
C VAL A 306 -3.39 -4.44 14.31
N ARG A 307 -2.46 -4.33 13.38
CA ARG A 307 -2.35 -5.23 12.22
C ARG A 307 -2.21 -6.69 12.67
N ASP A 308 -1.23 -6.97 13.50
CA ASP A 308 -0.95 -8.34 13.99
C ASP A 308 -2.16 -8.92 14.76
N LEU A 309 -2.86 -8.09 15.52
CA LEU A 309 -4.10 -8.48 16.20
C LEU A 309 -5.21 -8.86 15.22
N VAL A 310 -5.45 -8.03 14.22
CA VAL A 310 -6.48 -8.30 13.19
C VAL A 310 -6.13 -9.57 12.39
N LEU A 311 -4.88 -9.74 11.99
CA LEU A 311 -4.45 -10.90 11.24
C LEU A 311 -4.55 -12.19 12.07
N SER A 312 -4.09 -12.17 13.33
CA SER A 312 -4.07 -13.36 14.18
C SER A 312 -5.47 -13.83 14.59
N GLU A 313 -6.38 -12.91 14.93
CA GLU A 313 -7.77 -13.27 15.26
C GLU A 313 -8.59 -13.54 13.99
N GLY A 314 -8.44 -12.74 12.95
CA GLY A 314 -9.13 -12.90 11.68
C GLY A 314 -8.80 -14.22 10.98
N LYS A 315 -7.56 -14.72 11.09
CA LYS A 315 -7.17 -16.05 10.61
C LYS A 315 -8.09 -17.14 11.12
N LYS A 316 -8.42 -17.13 12.41
CA LYS A 316 -9.31 -18.14 13.03
C LYS A 316 -10.72 -18.09 12.44
N TYR A 317 -11.21 -16.88 12.14
CA TYR A 317 -12.50 -16.67 11.47
C TYR A 317 -12.48 -17.17 10.02
N LEU A 318 -11.45 -16.87 9.24
CA LEU A 318 -11.32 -17.35 7.87
C LEU A 318 -11.28 -18.90 7.83
N GLN A 319 -10.59 -19.52 8.77
CA GLN A 319 -10.51 -20.97 8.89
C GLN A 319 -11.79 -21.62 9.49
N GLY A 320 -12.78 -20.83 9.90
CA GLY A 320 -14.03 -21.34 10.50
C GLY A 320 -13.88 -21.89 11.92
N THR A 321 -12.74 -21.64 12.59
CA THR A 321 -12.48 -22.12 13.97
C THR A 321 -13.00 -21.15 15.04
N GLN A 322 -13.41 -19.94 14.65
CA GLN A 322 -13.97 -18.92 15.53
C GLN A 322 -15.11 -18.18 14.82
N SER A 323 -16.15 -17.80 15.57
CA SER A 323 -17.25 -17.00 15.00
C SER A 323 -16.81 -15.56 14.69
N LEU A 324 -17.55 -14.87 13.81
CA LEU A 324 -17.31 -13.45 13.53
C LEU A 324 -17.41 -12.58 14.81
N GLU A 325 -18.41 -12.83 15.63
CA GLU A 325 -18.66 -12.04 16.86
C GLU A 325 -17.56 -12.25 17.90
N ASP A 326 -17.09 -13.49 18.08
CA ASP A 326 -15.97 -13.78 18.99
C ASP A 326 -14.67 -13.17 18.48
N THR A 327 -14.43 -13.22 17.16
CA THR A 327 -13.26 -12.61 16.52
C THR A 327 -13.28 -11.11 16.71
N LEU A 328 -14.42 -10.46 16.42
CA LEU A 328 -14.56 -9.01 16.56
C LEU A 328 -14.39 -8.58 18.02
N SER A 329 -15.02 -9.29 18.96
CA SER A 329 -14.88 -9.04 20.40
C SER A 329 -13.43 -9.17 20.86
N ALA A 330 -12.70 -10.19 20.39
CA ALA A 330 -11.30 -10.40 20.73
C ALA A 330 -10.41 -9.26 20.18
N ILE A 331 -10.62 -8.84 18.92
CA ILE A 331 -9.88 -7.72 18.32
C ILE A 331 -10.14 -6.44 19.09
N MET A 332 -11.43 -6.05 19.28
CA MET A 332 -11.79 -4.78 19.91
C MET A 332 -11.29 -4.68 21.35
N LYS A 333 -11.41 -5.77 22.13
CA LYS A 333 -10.88 -5.82 23.49
C LYS A 333 -9.37 -5.58 23.55
N LYS A 334 -8.61 -6.20 22.64
CA LYS A 334 -7.15 -6.06 22.60
C LYS A 334 -6.71 -4.69 22.10
N VAL A 335 -7.42 -4.14 21.10
CA VAL A 335 -7.16 -2.78 20.60
C VAL A 335 -7.42 -1.74 21.71
N GLN A 336 -8.54 -1.85 22.45
CA GLN A 336 -8.84 -0.96 23.56
C GLN A 336 -7.79 -1.01 24.68
N LEU A 337 -7.27 -2.20 24.99
CA LEU A 337 -6.20 -2.33 25.98
C LEU A 337 -4.91 -1.65 25.51
N TYR A 338 -4.56 -1.84 24.25
CA TYR A 338 -3.38 -1.23 23.64
C TYR A 338 -3.46 0.30 23.56
N GLU A 339 -4.66 0.84 23.21
CA GLU A 339 -4.88 2.29 23.11
C GLU A 339 -4.94 2.97 24.49
N ALA A 340 -5.17 2.22 25.57
CA ALA A 340 -5.19 2.73 26.95
C ALA A 340 -3.80 2.81 27.60
N GLU A 341 -2.78 2.17 27.07
CA GLU A 341 -1.38 2.23 27.51
C GLU A 341 -0.66 3.47 26.95
#